data_743d97703dd7c38ef162b2d3f4baa90c
#
_entry.id   743d97703dd7c38ef162b2d3f4baa90c
#
_cell.length_a   1.000
_cell.length_b   1.000
_cell.length_c   1.000
_cell.angle_alpha   90.00
_cell.angle_beta   90.00
_cell.angle_gamma   90.00
#
_symmetry.space_group_name_H-M   'P 1'
#
loop_
_entity.id
_entity.type
_entity.pdbx_description
1 polymer ?
#
loop_
_entity_poly.entity_id
_entity_poly.type
_entity_poly.pdbx_seq_one_letter_code
_entity_poly.pdbx_strand_id
1 'polypeptide(L)'
;MKKESVDIRWVYQLRIYEVSPEKRDIFHNRFKNHALRIMKRYDFEIIALWESVSVVNFEFIYLLKWPDIATMELQWKLFLADEEWKEIKKKTIDETGEPVIRVTSRLLNDVDYSPDFNP
;
A
#
# COMPACT_ATOMS: atom_id res chain seq x y z
N MET A 1 7.94 31.70 2.94
CA MET A 1 7.55 31.41 3.41
C MET A 1 7.39 30.45 3.98
N LYS A 2 7.29 30.22 4.30
CA LYS A 2 7.27 29.25 4.83
C LYS A 2 6.30 28.78 5.55
N LYS A 3 5.99 28.03 5.72
CA LYS A 3 4.97 27.49 6.47
C LYS A 3 5.44 27.17 7.84
N GLU A 4 6.13 28.06 8.33
CA GLU A 4 6.74 27.89 9.61
C GLU A 4 5.72 27.74 10.71
N SER A 5 4.59 28.37 10.58
CA SER A 5 3.58 28.34 11.63
C SER A 5 2.82 27.03 11.65
N VAL A 6 2.73 26.36 10.52
CA VAL A 6 2.00 25.12 10.42
C VAL A 6 2.91 24.10 9.81
N ASP A 7 3.38 23.23 10.64
CA ASP A 7 4.31 22.23 10.19
C ASP A 7 3.53 20.97 9.82
N ILE A 8 2.72 21.06 8.81
CA ILE A 8 1.98 19.92 8.33
C ILE A 8 2.88 19.10 7.47
N ARG A 9 3.22 17.93 7.95
CA ARG A 9 4.08 17.03 7.22
C ARG A 9 3.33 15.75 6.98
N TRP A 10 3.21 15.42 5.73
CA TRP A 10 2.66 14.15 5.34
C TRP A 10 3.76 13.11 5.45
N VAL A 11 3.36 11.90 5.79
CA VAL A 11 4.23 10.75 5.77
C VAL A 11 3.82 9.92 4.58
N TYR A 12 4.79 9.53 3.77
CA TYR A 12 4.53 8.65 2.64
C TYR A 12 5.01 7.26 2.98
N GLN A 13 4.27 6.28 2.53
CA GLN A 13 4.63 4.88 2.78
C GLN A 13 4.71 4.18 1.44
N LEU A 14 5.90 3.71 1.11
CA LEU A 14 6.12 2.94 -0.10
C LEU A 14 6.04 1.46 0.25
N ARG A 15 5.16 0.74 -0.42
CA ARG A 15 4.97 -0.68 -0.20
C ARG A 15 5.43 -1.43 -1.43
N ILE A 16 6.27 -2.43 -1.22
CA ILE A 16 6.80 -3.25 -2.30
C ILE A 16 6.46 -4.70 -1.98
N TYR A 17 5.66 -5.31 -2.85
CA TYR A 17 5.26 -6.70 -2.72
C TYR A 17 5.98 -7.51 -3.77
N GLU A 18 6.75 -8.49 -3.36
CA GLU A 18 7.30 -9.48 -4.27
C GLU A 18 6.27 -10.59 -4.43
N VAL A 19 5.86 -10.85 -5.66
CA VAL A 19 4.75 -11.74 -5.96
C VAL A 19 5.23 -12.89 -6.81
N SER A 20 4.76 -14.10 -6.52
CA SER A 20 5.03 -15.27 -7.36
C SER A 20 4.60 -14.98 -8.78
N PRO A 21 5.47 -15.11 -9.77
CA PRO A 21 5.11 -14.76 -11.15
C PRO A 21 3.90 -15.52 -11.68
N GLU A 22 3.77 -16.78 -11.33
CA GLU A 22 2.64 -17.60 -11.79
C GLU A 22 1.33 -17.20 -11.10
N LYS A 23 1.38 -16.41 -10.04
CA LYS A 23 0.19 -15.94 -9.32
C LYS A 23 -0.07 -14.46 -9.52
N ARG A 24 0.55 -13.87 -10.54
CA ARG A 24 0.42 -12.45 -10.81
C ARG A 24 -1.05 -12.03 -11.03
N ASP A 25 -1.77 -12.79 -11.84
CA ASP A 25 -3.17 -12.45 -12.12
C ASP A 25 -4.06 -12.62 -10.91
N ILE A 26 -3.79 -13.64 -10.09
CA ILE A 26 -4.52 -13.86 -8.84
C ILE A 26 -4.29 -12.67 -7.90
N PHE A 27 -3.05 -12.22 -7.80
CA PHE A 27 -2.72 -11.09 -6.96
C PHE A 27 -3.46 -9.82 -7.43
N HIS A 28 -3.40 -9.52 -8.72
CA HIS A 28 -4.04 -8.34 -9.26
C HIS A 28 -5.56 -8.38 -9.07
N ASN A 29 -6.15 -9.55 -9.28
CA ASN A 29 -7.59 -9.68 -9.08
C ASN A 29 -7.97 -9.38 -7.63
N ARG A 30 -7.23 -9.94 -6.69
CA ARG A 30 -7.50 -9.72 -5.26
C ARG A 30 -7.29 -8.26 -4.88
N PHE A 31 -6.21 -7.64 -5.35
CA PHE A 31 -5.91 -6.27 -4.99
C PHE A 31 -6.88 -5.29 -5.65
N LYS A 32 -7.05 -5.41 -6.95
CA LYS A 32 -7.88 -4.49 -7.72
C LYS A 32 -9.34 -4.53 -7.30
N ASN A 33 -9.89 -5.73 -7.10
CA ASN A 33 -11.31 -5.88 -6.89
C ASN A 33 -11.71 -5.86 -5.42
N HIS A 34 -10.76 -6.08 -4.51
CA HIS A 34 -11.10 -6.19 -3.09
C HIS A 34 -10.26 -5.28 -2.20
N ALA A 35 -8.92 -5.40 -2.24
CA ALA A 35 -8.09 -4.66 -1.31
C ALA A 35 -8.31 -3.16 -1.43
N LEU A 36 -8.37 -2.62 -2.65
CA LEU A 36 -8.52 -1.19 -2.85
C LEU A 36 -9.78 -0.63 -2.21
N ARG A 37 -10.92 -1.30 -2.42
CA ARG A 37 -12.17 -0.79 -1.87
C ARG A 37 -12.23 -0.95 -0.36
N ILE A 38 -11.64 -2.01 0.18
CA ILE A 38 -11.64 -2.22 1.62
C ILE A 38 -10.68 -1.24 2.29
N MET A 39 -9.52 -0.99 1.68
CA MET A 39 -8.59 0.02 2.18
C MET A 39 -9.26 1.40 2.32
N LYS A 40 -10.15 1.73 1.39
CA LYS A 40 -10.86 3.02 1.46
C LYS A 40 -11.75 3.14 2.69
N ARG A 41 -12.24 2.02 3.23
CA ARG A 41 -13.02 2.06 4.47
C ARG A 41 -12.21 2.60 5.64
N TYR A 42 -10.90 2.50 5.54
CA TYR A 42 -9.99 2.86 6.62
C TYR A 42 -9.10 4.04 6.22
N ASP A 43 -9.59 4.86 5.29
CA ASP A 43 -8.96 6.14 4.92
C ASP A 43 -7.57 5.99 4.34
N PHE A 44 -7.29 4.89 3.66
CA PHE A 44 -6.05 4.74 2.90
C PHE A 44 -6.10 5.67 1.70
N GLU A 45 -5.12 6.55 1.61
CA GLU A 45 -5.00 7.42 0.43
C GLU A 45 -3.87 6.87 -0.43
N ILE A 46 -4.23 6.26 -1.55
CA ILE A 46 -3.26 5.66 -2.47
C ILE A 46 -2.94 6.68 -3.54
N ILE A 47 -1.65 7.01 -3.66
CA ILE A 47 -1.19 8.02 -4.60
C ILE A 47 -0.98 7.42 -5.99
N ALA A 48 -0.33 6.25 -6.05
CA ALA A 48 -0.02 5.62 -7.33
C ALA A 48 0.32 4.16 -7.11
N LEU A 49 0.21 3.36 -8.17
CA LEU A 49 0.49 1.93 -8.15
C LEU A 49 1.29 1.58 -9.40
N TRP A 50 2.27 0.70 -9.25
CA TRP A 50 3.16 0.31 -10.34
C TRP A 50 3.50 -1.16 -10.28
N GLU A 51 3.97 -1.68 -11.41
CA GLU A 51 4.75 -2.91 -11.45
C GLU A 51 6.18 -2.53 -11.78
N SER A 52 7.14 -3.20 -11.13
CA SER A 52 8.53 -3.00 -11.49
C SER A 52 8.82 -3.68 -12.82
N VAL A 53 9.61 -3.02 -13.68
CA VAL A 53 9.92 -3.57 -15.01
C VAL A 53 11.37 -4.04 -15.11
N SER A 54 12.15 -3.88 -14.06
CA SER A 54 13.59 -4.12 -14.13
C SER A 54 14.10 -5.23 -13.24
N VAL A 55 13.18 -6.01 -12.65
CA VAL A 55 13.56 -7.10 -11.75
C VAL A 55 13.19 -8.43 -12.37
N VAL A 56 13.82 -9.51 -11.88
CA VAL A 56 13.57 -10.84 -12.37
C VAL A 56 12.20 -11.32 -11.94
N ASN A 57 11.86 -11.12 -10.67
CA ASN A 57 10.56 -11.49 -10.14
C ASN A 57 9.59 -10.33 -10.27
N PHE A 58 8.30 -10.65 -10.25
CA PHE A 58 7.28 -9.63 -10.33
C PHE A 58 7.20 -8.87 -9.00
N GLU A 59 7.27 -7.55 -9.06
CA GLU A 59 7.04 -6.70 -7.91
C GLU A 59 5.90 -5.74 -8.18
N PHE A 60 5.02 -5.63 -7.18
CA PHE A 60 3.92 -4.66 -7.19
C PHE A 60 4.24 -3.59 -6.16
N ILE A 61 4.19 -2.33 -6.58
CA ILE A 61 4.65 -1.21 -5.76
C ILE A 61 3.55 -0.18 -5.68
N TYR A 62 3.28 0.34 -4.47
CA TYR A 62 2.33 1.44 -4.37
C TYR A 62 2.74 2.40 -3.27
N LEU A 63 2.27 3.63 -3.41
CA LEU A 63 2.61 4.73 -2.52
C LEU A 63 1.36 5.20 -1.81
N LEU A 64 1.44 5.27 -0.49
CA LEU A 64 0.36 5.75 0.36
C LEU A 64 0.78 7.08 1.01
N LYS A 65 -0.20 7.89 1.30
CA LYS A 65 0.01 9.18 1.97
C LYS A 65 -0.78 9.19 3.27
N TRP A 66 -0.13 9.57 4.36
CA TRP A 66 -0.72 9.56 5.69
C TRP A 66 -0.50 10.90 6.38
N PRO A 67 -1.45 11.33 7.24
CA PRO A 67 -1.23 12.56 8.01
C PRO A 67 -0.11 12.42 9.03
N ASP A 68 0.06 11.22 9.60
CA ASP A 68 1.11 10.96 10.58
C ASP A 68 1.27 9.44 10.74
N ILE A 69 2.32 9.06 11.45
CA ILE A 69 2.65 7.65 11.64
C ILE A 69 1.60 6.95 12.50
N ALA A 70 1.12 7.63 13.54
CA ALA A 70 0.14 7.01 14.44
C ALA A 70 -1.15 6.66 13.69
N THR A 71 -1.61 7.55 12.83
CA THR A 71 -2.79 7.29 12.01
C THR A 71 -2.52 6.12 11.07
N MET A 72 -1.35 6.12 10.42
CA MET A 72 -0.97 5.03 9.54
C MET A 72 -1.06 3.69 10.27
N GLU A 73 -0.46 3.60 11.44
CA GLU A 73 -0.42 2.35 12.19
C GLU A 73 -1.82 1.89 12.59
N LEU A 74 -2.65 2.83 13.03
CA LEU A 74 -4.02 2.51 13.42
C LEU A 74 -4.84 2.01 12.23
N GLN A 75 -4.75 2.72 11.11
CA GLN A 75 -5.56 2.36 9.95
C GLN A 75 -5.13 1.02 9.34
N TRP A 76 -3.83 0.74 9.32
CA TRP A 76 -3.36 -0.58 8.93
C TRP A 76 -3.90 -1.68 9.84
N LYS A 77 -3.88 -1.42 11.15
CA LYS A 77 -4.39 -2.41 12.10
C LYS A 77 -5.87 -2.69 11.85
N LEU A 78 -6.66 -1.65 11.60
CA LEU A 78 -8.07 -1.82 11.34
C LEU A 78 -8.32 -2.55 10.03
N PHE A 79 -7.57 -2.21 9.00
CA PHE A 79 -7.69 -2.88 7.70
C PHE A 79 -7.36 -4.37 7.83
N LEU A 80 -6.28 -4.71 8.51
CA LEU A 80 -5.89 -6.11 8.66
C LEU A 80 -6.87 -6.90 9.52
N ALA A 81 -7.65 -6.23 10.36
CA ALA A 81 -8.67 -6.86 11.18
C ALA A 81 -10.05 -6.91 10.49
N ASP A 82 -10.19 -6.31 9.32
CA ASP A 82 -11.45 -6.31 8.59
C ASP A 82 -11.86 -7.73 8.26
N GLU A 83 -13.10 -8.10 8.61
CA GLU A 83 -13.54 -9.47 8.47
C GLU A 83 -13.67 -9.88 7.02
N GLU A 84 -14.13 -8.98 6.16
CA GLU A 84 -14.24 -9.31 4.74
C GLU A 84 -12.86 -9.52 4.13
N TRP A 85 -11.89 -8.68 4.47
CA TRP A 85 -10.53 -8.82 3.95
C TRP A 85 -9.90 -10.14 4.42
N LYS A 86 -10.13 -10.50 5.67
CA LYS A 86 -9.60 -11.76 6.21
C LYS A 86 -10.19 -12.96 5.47
N GLU A 87 -11.50 -12.93 5.17
CA GLU A 87 -12.14 -14.00 4.42
C GLU A 87 -11.59 -14.10 3.00
N ILE A 88 -11.39 -12.97 2.35
CA ILE A 88 -10.86 -12.95 0.99
C ILE A 88 -9.46 -13.52 0.95
N LYS A 89 -8.62 -13.13 1.90
CA LYS A 89 -7.25 -13.66 1.97
C LYS A 89 -7.27 -15.16 2.22
N LYS A 90 -8.12 -15.61 3.14
CA LYS A 90 -8.21 -17.02 3.46
C LYS A 90 -8.63 -17.82 2.23
N LYS A 91 -9.61 -17.34 1.51
CA LYS A 91 -10.08 -18.00 0.30
C LYS A 91 -8.97 -18.10 -0.74
N THR A 92 -8.22 -17.04 -0.94
CA THR A 92 -7.10 -17.04 -1.87
C THR A 92 -6.08 -18.10 -1.47
N ILE A 93 -5.72 -18.13 -0.18
CA ILE A 93 -4.72 -19.08 0.30
C ILE A 93 -5.20 -20.51 0.14
N ASP A 94 -6.46 -20.76 0.48
CA ASP A 94 -7.02 -22.12 0.41
C ASP A 94 -7.12 -22.63 -1.02
N GLU A 95 -7.42 -21.74 -1.98
CA GLU A 95 -7.65 -22.16 -3.36
C GLU A 95 -6.37 -22.20 -4.19
N THR A 96 -5.45 -21.27 -3.96
CA THR A 96 -4.29 -21.12 -4.84
C THR A 96 -2.98 -20.91 -4.12
N GLY A 97 -2.99 -20.75 -2.80
CA GLY A 97 -1.80 -20.38 -2.03
C GLY A 97 -1.60 -18.86 -2.02
N GLU A 98 -0.78 -18.40 -1.10
CA GLU A 98 -0.52 -16.97 -0.94
C GLU A 98 0.33 -16.47 -2.10
N PRO A 99 -0.15 -15.46 -2.86
CA PRO A 99 0.64 -14.95 -3.98
C PRO A 99 1.82 -14.08 -3.56
N VAL A 100 1.79 -13.45 -2.38
CA VAL A 100 2.84 -12.53 -1.96
C VAL A 100 3.93 -13.29 -1.23
N ILE A 101 5.17 -13.16 -1.73
CA ILE A 101 6.34 -13.82 -1.15
C ILE A 101 6.94 -12.97 -0.04
N ARG A 102 7.01 -11.66 -0.26
CA ARG A 102 7.68 -10.74 0.67
C ARG A 102 7.07 -9.37 0.55
N VAL A 103 7.01 -8.66 1.68
CA VAL A 103 6.56 -7.28 1.72
C VAL A 103 7.66 -6.42 2.30
N THR A 104 7.98 -5.32 1.62
CA THR A 104 8.89 -4.30 2.12
C THR A 104 8.11 -3.02 2.27
N SER A 105 8.31 -2.32 3.38
CA SER A 105 7.66 -1.04 3.64
C SER A 105 8.72 -0.01 3.98
N ARG A 106 8.62 1.18 3.38
CA ARG A 106 9.54 2.27 3.66
C ARG A 106 8.74 3.52 3.96
N LEU A 107 9.13 4.22 5.03
CA LEU A 107 8.50 5.49 5.36
C LEU A 107 9.36 6.62 4.80
N LEU A 108 8.70 7.60 4.20
CA LEU A 108 9.37 8.68 3.50
C LEU A 108 8.83 10.01 4.02
N ASN A 109 9.72 10.95 4.22
CA ASN A 109 9.35 12.33 4.54
C ASN A 109 9.77 13.23 3.42
N ASP A 110 8.96 14.25 3.13
CA ASP A 110 9.37 15.27 2.18
C ASP A 110 10.58 16.02 2.68
N VAL A 111 11.46 16.38 1.75
CA VAL A 111 12.45 17.40 2.03
C VAL A 111 11.84 18.73 1.61
N ASP A 112 12.32 19.82 2.20
CA ASP A 112 11.68 21.12 1.99
C ASP A 112 11.84 21.68 0.57
N TYR A 113 12.78 21.13 -0.18
CA TYR A 113 13.01 21.54 -1.57
C TYR A 113 12.44 20.54 -2.58
N SER A 114 11.63 19.60 -2.14
CA SER A 114 10.96 18.68 -3.06
C SER A 114 9.91 19.42 -3.87
N PRO A 115 9.79 19.14 -5.16
CA PRO A 115 8.67 19.68 -5.93
C PRO A 115 7.34 19.25 -5.33
N ASP A 116 6.31 20.02 -5.57
CA ASP A 116 4.99 19.64 -5.14
C ASP A 116 4.61 18.31 -5.76
N PHE A 117 4.25 17.38 -4.92
CA PHE A 117 3.74 16.10 -5.36
C PHE A 117 2.24 16.14 -5.12
N ASN A 118 1.54 16.59 -6.10
CA ASN A 118 0.13 16.90 -5.95
C ASN A 118 -0.67 16.11 -6.96
N PRO A 119 -1.05 14.91 -6.59
CA PRO A 119 -1.82 14.05 -7.48
C PRO A 119 -3.18 14.63 -7.79
#